data_a0f37a75a415d85f42130395ce94fabe
#
_entry.id   a0f37a75a415d85f42130395ce94fabe
#
_cell.length_a   1.000
_cell.length_b   1.000
_cell.length_c   1.000
_cell.angle_alpha   90.00
_cell.angle_beta   90.00
_cell.angle_gamma   90.00
#
_symmetry.space_group_name_H-M   'P 1'
#
loop_
_entity.id
_entity.type
_entity.pdbx_description
1 polymer ?
#
loop_
_entity_poly.entity_id
_entity_poly.type
_entity_poly.pdbx_seq_one_letter_code
_entity_poly.pdbx_strand_id
1 'polypeptide(L)'
;AGTPGISDPGEELVRQCYEAGIEVTSLPGAAACITALTLSGLSTRRFAFEAFLPPDKKERKAILEELKNETRTIILYEAPHHLVGTLQELYQALGNRRMTLCRELTKKYETAFRTTIEDLIAFYKDQKPLGECVLVVIEGRSRKEMDQESQESWKDISIEEHMAIYENQGIARKEAMKMVAKDRGVTKRDIYQALLVQK
;
A
#
# COMPACT_ATOMS: atom_id res chain seq x y z
N ALA A 1 4.01 24.83 -11.10
CA ALA A 1 4.21 24.35 -12.46
C ALA A 1 4.04 22.83 -12.50
N GLY A 2 3.35 22.32 -13.49
CA GLY A 2 3.05 20.91 -13.65
C GLY A 2 1.61 20.68 -14.08
N THR A 3 1.17 19.40 -14.07
CA THR A 3 -0.19 19.02 -14.41
C THR A 3 -1.14 19.43 -13.27
N PRO A 4 -2.13 20.31 -13.51
CA PRO A 4 -3.10 20.70 -12.49
C PRO A 4 -4.07 19.54 -12.17
N GLY A 5 -4.77 19.64 -11.04
CA GLY A 5 -5.79 18.66 -10.63
C GLY A 5 -5.25 17.39 -9.96
N ILE A 6 -3.93 17.23 -9.83
CA ILE A 6 -3.33 16.12 -9.08
C ILE A 6 -2.77 16.67 -7.76
N SER A 7 -3.56 16.55 -6.69
CA SER A 7 -3.30 17.21 -5.40
C SER A 7 -3.11 18.74 -5.53
N ASP A 8 -3.86 19.32 -6.43
CA ASP A 8 -3.82 20.71 -6.85
C ASP A 8 -5.25 21.10 -7.28
N PRO A 9 -5.69 22.36 -7.12
CA PRO A 9 -7.02 22.79 -7.57
C PRO A 9 -7.27 22.47 -9.05
N GLY A 10 -8.50 22.06 -9.39
CA GLY A 10 -8.90 21.82 -10.78
C GLY A 10 -9.93 20.72 -10.96
N GLU A 11 -9.97 19.73 -10.12
CA GLU A 11 -10.92 18.61 -10.21
C GLU A 11 -12.37 19.08 -10.25
N GLU A 12 -12.75 19.95 -9.33
CA GLU A 12 -14.09 20.49 -9.24
C GLU A 12 -14.47 21.33 -10.48
N LEU A 13 -13.53 22.12 -10.99
CA LEU A 13 -13.75 22.90 -12.20
C LEU A 13 -13.98 21.98 -13.42
N VAL A 14 -13.19 20.94 -13.56
CA VAL A 14 -13.36 19.93 -14.64
C VAL A 14 -14.73 19.28 -14.53
N ARG A 15 -15.16 18.90 -13.33
CA ARG A 15 -16.48 18.31 -13.09
C ARG A 15 -17.60 19.26 -13.51
N GLN A 16 -17.53 20.54 -13.09
CA GLN A 16 -18.51 21.56 -13.48
C GLN A 16 -18.55 21.79 -14.99
N CYS A 17 -17.40 21.78 -15.66
CA CYS A 17 -17.36 21.89 -17.12
C CYS A 17 -18.09 20.71 -17.78
N TYR A 18 -17.88 19.48 -17.35
CA TYR A 18 -18.61 18.34 -17.88
C TYR A 18 -20.12 18.45 -17.65
N GLU A 19 -20.54 18.87 -16.47
CA GLU A 19 -21.97 19.09 -16.16
C GLU A 19 -22.60 20.19 -17.01
N ALA A 20 -21.81 21.20 -17.39
CA ALA A 20 -22.25 22.30 -18.26
C ALA A 20 -22.12 21.99 -19.78
N GLY A 21 -21.65 20.79 -20.16
CA GLY A 21 -21.40 20.42 -21.54
C GLY A 21 -20.20 21.17 -22.19
N ILE A 22 -19.30 21.70 -21.38
CA ILE A 22 -18.09 22.39 -21.85
C ILE A 22 -16.98 21.36 -22.07
N GLU A 23 -16.40 21.37 -23.27
CA GLU A 23 -15.28 20.48 -23.60
C GLU A 23 -14.03 20.85 -22.81
N VAL A 24 -13.39 19.84 -22.23
CA VAL A 24 -12.17 19.98 -21.45
C VAL A 24 -11.08 19.12 -22.04
N THR A 25 -9.87 19.66 -22.15
CA THR A 25 -8.66 18.93 -22.54
C THR A 25 -7.56 19.14 -21.50
N SER A 26 -6.70 18.15 -21.35
CA SER A 26 -5.50 18.24 -20.51
C SER A 26 -4.24 18.06 -21.34
N LEU A 27 -3.25 18.90 -21.10
CA LEU A 27 -1.95 18.76 -21.74
C LEU A 27 -1.02 17.85 -20.91
N PRO A 28 -0.23 16.99 -21.56
CA PRO A 28 0.80 16.24 -20.87
C PRO A 28 1.79 17.19 -20.17
N GLY A 29 2.05 16.91 -18.90
CA GLY A 29 2.95 17.75 -18.10
C GLY A 29 3.62 16.98 -16.97
N ALA A 30 4.55 17.64 -16.30
CA ALA A 30 5.22 17.09 -15.13
C ALA A 30 4.25 16.86 -13.99
N ALA A 31 4.40 15.73 -13.30
CA ALA A 31 3.71 15.42 -12.04
C ALA A 31 4.73 14.91 -11.03
N ALA A 32 4.79 15.55 -9.86
CA ALA A 32 5.79 15.23 -8.85
C ALA A 32 5.71 13.77 -8.38
N CYS A 33 4.49 13.22 -8.25
CA CYS A 33 4.28 11.82 -7.88
C CYS A 33 4.89 10.85 -8.90
N ILE A 34 4.77 11.12 -10.20
CA ILE A 34 5.37 10.30 -11.26
C ILE A 34 6.89 10.44 -11.25
N THR A 35 7.41 11.65 -11.09
CA THR A 35 8.86 11.89 -10.98
C THR A 35 9.45 11.13 -9.79
N ALA A 36 8.82 11.19 -8.61
CA ALA A 36 9.26 10.44 -7.45
C ALA A 36 9.19 8.92 -7.67
N LEU A 37 8.11 8.44 -8.27
CA LEU A 37 7.95 7.02 -8.58
C LEU A 37 9.07 6.51 -9.50
N THR A 38 9.41 7.23 -10.56
CA THR A 38 10.47 6.84 -11.48
C THR A 38 11.86 6.88 -10.86
N LEU A 39 12.10 7.79 -9.91
CA LEU A 39 13.35 7.88 -9.15
C LEU A 39 13.44 6.84 -8.02
N SER A 40 12.33 6.27 -7.58
CA SER A 40 12.29 5.41 -6.39
C SER A 40 13.03 4.10 -6.54
N GLY A 41 13.09 3.53 -7.76
CA GLY A 41 13.58 2.17 -8.00
C GLY A 41 12.60 1.08 -7.54
N LEU A 42 11.38 1.44 -7.12
CA LEU A 42 10.29 0.52 -6.81
C LEU A 42 9.45 0.21 -8.06
N SER A 43 8.52 -0.73 -7.96
CA SER A 43 7.68 -1.12 -9.10
C SER A 43 6.82 0.06 -9.60
N THR A 44 6.94 0.38 -10.88
CA THR A 44 6.17 1.44 -11.54
C THR A 44 4.94 0.92 -12.29
N ARG A 45 4.79 -0.40 -12.41
CA ARG A 45 3.71 -1.01 -13.20
C ARG A 45 2.32 -0.71 -12.63
N ARG A 46 2.20 -0.77 -11.31
CA ARG A 46 0.97 -0.48 -10.59
C ARG A 46 1.33 0.32 -9.35
N PHE A 47 0.65 1.43 -9.14
CA PHE A 47 0.83 2.27 -7.97
C PHE A 47 -0.49 2.85 -7.49
N ALA A 48 -0.54 3.25 -6.24
CA ALA A 48 -1.61 3.99 -5.61
C ALA A 48 -1.06 5.36 -5.20
N PHE A 49 -1.77 6.42 -5.54
CA PHE A 49 -1.43 7.78 -5.14
C PHE A 49 -2.47 8.25 -4.13
N GLU A 50 -2.04 8.44 -2.89
CA GLU A 50 -2.88 8.79 -1.74
C GLU A 50 -2.82 10.29 -1.40
N ALA A 51 -2.01 11.06 -2.14
CA ALA A 51 -1.76 12.47 -1.85
C ALA A 51 -1.34 12.69 -0.38
N PHE A 52 -1.91 13.70 0.30
CA PHE A 52 -1.71 13.91 1.74
C PHE A 52 -2.70 13.08 2.54
N LEU A 53 -2.20 12.40 3.57
CA LEU A 53 -3.09 11.74 4.53
C LEU A 53 -3.95 12.80 5.25
N PRO A 54 -5.25 12.53 5.47
CA PRO A 54 -6.14 13.50 6.08
C PRO A 54 -5.70 13.87 7.50
N PRO A 55 -5.98 15.12 7.95
CA PRO A 55 -5.67 15.56 9.31
C PRO A 55 -6.60 14.94 10.37
N ASP A 56 -7.81 14.51 9.99
CA ASP A 56 -8.72 13.81 10.88
C ASP A 56 -8.17 12.45 11.26
N LYS A 57 -8.03 12.21 12.57
CA LYS A 57 -7.41 10.99 13.10
C LYS A 57 -8.16 9.71 12.76
N LYS A 58 -9.49 9.76 12.69
CA LYS A 58 -10.32 8.58 12.41
C LYS A 58 -10.20 8.18 10.94
N GLU A 59 -10.33 9.16 10.06
CA GLU A 59 -10.18 8.97 8.62
C GLU A 59 -8.76 8.52 8.26
N ARG A 60 -7.74 9.18 8.82
CA ARG A 60 -6.32 8.82 8.66
C ARG A 60 -6.04 7.38 9.08
N LYS A 61 -6.58 6.94 10.23
CA LYS A 61 -6.46 5.56 10.70
C LYS A 61 -7.13 4.57 9.76
N ALA A 62 -8.30 4.90 9.21
CA ALA A 62 -9.00 4.05 8.25
C ALA A 62 -8.17 3.85 6.98
N ILE A 63 -7.61 4.93 6.41
CA ILE A 63 -6.74 4.86 5.23
C ILE A 63 -5.47 4.03 5.52
N LEU A 64 -4.82 4.24 6.66
CA LEU A 64 -3.64 3.45 7.04
C LEU A 64 -3.95 1.96 7.17
N GLU A 65 -5.13 1.60 7.66
CA GLU A 65 -5.56 0.19 7.74
C GLU A 65 -5.83 -0.40 6.34
N GLU A 66 -6.42 0.38 5.43
CA GLU A 66 -6.58 -0.04 4.02
C GLU A 66 -5.23 -0.25 3.34
N LEU A 67 -4.27 0.65 3.55
CA LEU A 67 -2.92 0.57 2.98
C LEU A 67 -2.11 -0.63 3.50
N LYS A 68 -2.47 -1.21 4.64
CA LYS A 68 -1.80 -2.38 5.21
C LYS A 68 -1.70 -3.55 4.22
N ASN A 69 -2.75 -3.76 3.44
CA ASN A 69 -2.85 -4.84 2.47
C ASN A 69 -2.59 -4.38 1.02
N GLU A 70 -2.19 -3.13 0.82
CA GLU A 70 -1.91 -2.61 -0.51
C GLU A 70 -0.67 -3.29 -1.11
N THR A 71 -0.86 -3.88 -2.29
CA THR A 71 0.19 -4.60 -3.04
C THR A 71 0.87 -3.76 -4.12
N ARG A 72 0.30 -2.60 -4.42
CA ARG A 72 0.87 -1.64 -5.38
C ARG A 72 1.90 -0.77 -4.66
N THR A 73 2.81 -0.15 -5.40
CA THR A 73 3.65 0.92 -4.85
C THR A 73 2.77 2.07 -4.38
N ILE A 74 2.96 2.54 -3.15
CA ILE A 74 2.18 3.61 -2.54
C ILE A 74 2.96 4.91 -2.65
N ILE A 75 2.30 5.99 -3.04
CA ILE A 75 2.89 7.33 -3.13
C ILE A 75 2.09 8.28 -2.26
N LEU A 76 2.77 8.92 -1.32
CA LEU A 76 2.19 9.92 -0.42
C LEU A 76 2.91 11.25 -0.58
N TYR A 77 2.18 12.34 -0.39
CA TYR A 77 2.73 13.65 -0.10
C TYR A 77 2.76 13.88 1.40
N GLU A 78 3.80 14.53 1.89
CA GLU A 78 3.85 14.92 3.29
C GLU A 78 4.57 16.25 3.48
N ALA A 79 4.16 17.02 4.48
CA ALA A 79 4.87 18.20 4.90
C ALA A 79 6.08 17.82 5.77
N PRO A 80 7.24 18.49 5.62
CA PRO A 80 8.45 18.12 6.36
C PRO A 80 8.25 18.07 7.88
N HIS A 81 7.48 18.99 8.43
CA HIS A 81 7.22 19.07 9.87
C HIS A 81 6.32 17.95 10.42
N HIS A 82 5.57 17.25 9.56
CA HIS A 82 4.77 16.07 9.92
C HIS A 82 5.46 14.75 9.59
N LEU A 83 6.52 14.78 8.76
CA LEU A 83 7.14 13.58 8.20
C LEU A 83 7.47 12.50 9.23
N VAL A 84 8.11 12.86 10.34
CA VAL A 84 8.53 11.86 11.35
C VAL A 84 7.34 11.17 11.99
N GLY A 85 6.29 11.93 12.33
CA GLY A 85 5.05 11.38 12.87
C GLY A 85 4.37 10.44 11.88
N THR A 86 4.28 10.86 10.62
CA THR A 86 3.71 10.04 9.54
C THR A 86 4.51 8.76 9.29
N LEU A 87 5.84 8.82 9.32
CA LEU A 87 6.69 7.63 9.20
C LEU A 87 6.45 6.64 10.35
N GLN A 88 6.25 7.11 11.58
CA GLN A 88 5.92 6.26 12.72
C GLN A 88 4.56 5.58 12.57
N GLU A 89 3.55 6.30 12.10
CA GLU A 89 2.23 5.74 11.81
C GLU A 89 2.29 4.72 10.68
N LEU A 90 3.02 5.01 9.60
CA LEU A 90 3.25 4.09 8.48
C LEU A 90 3.99 2.83 8.94
N TYR A 91 5.01 2.96 9.80
CA TYR A 91 5.72 1.81 10.37
C TYR A 91 4.78 0.91 11.18
N GLN A 92 3.93 1.50 12.02
CA GLN A 92 2.96 0.77 12.83
C GLN A 92 1.91 0.05 11.97
N ALA A 93 1.43 0.68 10.91
CA ALA A 93 0.40 0.12 10.05
C ALA A 93 0.95 -0.87 9.02
N LEU A 94 2.07 -0.56 8.38
CA LEU A 94 2.60 -1.29 7.23
C LEU A 94 3.78 -2.22 7.58
N GLY A 95 4.39 -2.04 8.76
CA GLY A 95 5.67 -2.65 9.09
C GLY A 95 6.86 -1.98 8.41
N ASN A 96 8.04 -2.60 8.51
CA ASN A 96 9.25 -2.05 7.91
C ASN A 96 9.32 -2.41 6.41
N ARG A 97 8.94 -1.47 5.55
CA ARG A 97 8.99 -1.62 4.10
C ARG A 97 10.10 -0.79 3.49
N ARG A 98 10.60 -1.21 2.33
CA ARG A 98 11.47 -0.38 1.49
C ARG A 98 10.72 0.85 1.05
N MET A 99 11.41 1.98 1.03
CA MET A 99 10.85 3.24 0.62
C MET A 99 11.90 4.16 -0.01
N THR A 100 11.42 5.18 -0.68
CA THR A 100 12.24 6.29 -1.15
C THR A 100 11.60 7.59 -0.72
N LEU A 101 12.39 8.41 -0.04
CA LEU A 101 12.01 9.78 0.28
C LEU A 101 12.56 10.71 -0.79
N CYS A 102 11.69 11.39 -1.54
CA CYS A 102 12.10 12.39 -2.52
C CYS A 102 11.79 13.78 -1.98
N ARG A 103 12.77 14.68 -2.08
CA ARG A 103 12.64 16.08 -1.66
C ARG A 103 13.20 17.01 -2.71
N GLU A 104 12.68 18.23 -2.76
CA GLU A 104 13.18 19.31 -3.63
C GLU A 104 13.32 18.87 -5.10
N LEU A 105 12.41 18.01 -5.58
CA LEU A 105 12.43 17.52 -6.95
C LEU A 105 12.50 18.65 -7.95
N THR A 106 13.37 18.49 -8.95
CA THR A 106 13.67 19.49 -10.00
C THR A 106 14.32 20.78 -9.51
N LYS A 107 14.70 20.87 -8.23
CA LYS A 107 15.39 22.00 -7.64
C LYS A 107 16.88 21.70 -7.38
N LYS A 108 17.63 22.75 -7.00
CA LYS A 108 19.10 22.64 -6.74
C LYS A 108 19.48 21.57 -5.71
N TYR A 109 18.63 21.33 -4.74
CA TYR A 109 18.90 20.40 -3.62
C TYR A 109 18.03 19.15 -3.70
N GLU A 110 17.73 18.72 -4.92
CA GLU A 110 17.00 17.47 -5.16
C GLU A 110 17.68 16.30 -4.47
N THR A 111 16.91 15.52 -3.75
CA THR A 111 17.36 14.27 -3.13
C THR A 111 16.32 13.16 -3.31
N ALA A 112 16.82 11.95 -3.58
CA ALA A 112 16.03 10.71 -3.57
C ALA A 112 16.75 9.73 -2.64
N PHE A 113 16.28 9.61 -1.42
CA PHE A 113 16.89 8.78 -0.38
C PHE A 113 16.20 7.42 -0.30
N ARG A 114 16.85 6.40 -0.85
CA ARG A 114 16.35 5.01 -0.87
C ARG A 114 16.77 4.30 0.40
N THR A 115 15.81 3.79 1.16
CA THR A 115 16.02 3.23 2.49
C THR A 115 14.84 2.35 2.91
N THR A 116 14.69 2.08 4.20
CA THR A 116 13.49 1.52 4.82
C THR A 116 12.78 2.56 5.68
N ILE A 117 11.54 2.28 6.08
CA ILE A 117 10.78 3.19 6.96
C ILE A 117 11.52 3.35 8.29
N GLU A 118 12.02 2.25 8.87
CA GLU A 118 12.72 2.23 10.15
C GLU A 118 14.03 3.05 10.11
N ASP A 119 14.85 2.83 9.08
CA ASP A 119 16.12 3.56 8.92
C ASP A 119 15.88 5.05 8.73
N LEU A 120 14.79 5.44 8.04
CA LEU A 120 14.45 6.83 7.86
C LEU A 120 13.96 7.48 9.16
N ILE A 121 13.20 6.78 9.98
CA ILE A 121 12.82 7.22 11.33
C ILE A 121 14.10 7.44 12.17
N ALA A 122 15.03 6.47 12.13
CA ALA A 122 16.32 6.58 12.85
C ALA A 122 17.14 7.77 12.35
N PHE A 123 17.20 8.00 11.03
CA PHE A 123 17.92 9.13 10.44
C PHE A 123 17.38 10.48 10.92
N TYR A 124 16.06 10.63 11.05
CA TYR A 124 15.43 11.87 11.50
C TYR A 124 15.30 12.00 13.03
N LYS A 125 15.84 11.06 13.81
CA LYS A 125 15.84 11.15 15.28
C LYS A 125 16.58 12.37 15.78
N ASP A 126 17.72 12.68 15.15
CA ASP A 126 18.62 13.78 15.55
C ASP A 126 18.65 14.94 14.54
N GLN A 127 17.82 14.88 13.51
CA GLN A 127 17.75 15.88 12.44
C GLN A 127 16.31 16.28 12.17
N LYS A 128 16.10 17.53 11.75
CA LYS A 128 14.79 18.00 11.32
C LYS A 128 14.67 17.86 9.81
N PRO A 129 13.55 17.30 9.31
CA PRO A 129 13.26 17.36 7.88
C PRO A 129 13.18 18.80 7.39
N LEU A 130 13.85 19.10 6.28
CA LEU A 130 13.88 20.42 5.66
C LEU A 130 13.24 20.34 4.26
N GLY A 131 12.75 21.47 3.77
CA GLY A 131 12.16 21.60 2.44
C GLY A 131 10.68 21.99 2.52
N GLU A 132 9.99 21.95 1.36
CA GLU A 132 8.57 22.34 1.28
C GLU A 132 7.65 21.11 1.35
N CYS A 133 7.74 20.22 0.40
CA CYS A 133 6.94 19.01 0.32
C CYS A 133 7.86 17.81 0.05
N VAL A 134 7.59 16.72 0.70
CA VAL A 134 8.30 15.46 0.50
C VAL A 134 7.36 14.43 -0.11
N LEU A 135 7.90 13.61 -0.99
CA LEU A 135 7.18 12.47 -1.54
C LEU A 135 7.74 11.20 -0.92
N VAL A 136 6.84 10.45 -0.34
CA VAL A 136 7.12 9.15 0.30
C VAL A 136 6.63 8.08 -0.65
N VAL A 137 7.56 7.33 -1.25
CA VAL A 137 7.25 6.22 -2.15
C VAL A 137 7.59 4.93 -1.41
N ILE A 138 6.57 4.09 -1.16
CA ILE A 138 6.68 2.90 -0.32
C ILE A 138 6.40 1.66 -1.17
N GLU A 139 7.18 0.61 -0.94
CA GLU A 139 6.94 -0.70 -1.56
C GLU A 139 5.59 -1.28 -1.10
N GLY A 140 4.81 -1.76 -2.06
CA GLY A 140 3.57 -2.48 -1.77
C GLY A 140 3.82 -3.81 -1.06
N ARG A 141 2.80 -4.34 -0.39
CA ARG A 141 2.90 -5.62 0.31
C ARG A 141 3.15 -6.76 -0.67
N SER A 142 4.09 -7.62 -0.37
CA SER A 142 4.40 -8.79 -1.18
C SER A 142 3.25 -9.81 -1.07
N ARG A 143 2.77 -10.32 -2.22
CA ARG A 143 1.80 -11.43 -2.22
C ARG A 143 2.33 -12.66 -1.49
N LYS A 144 3.62 -12.92 -1.61
CA LYS A 144 4.27 -14.06 -0.93
C LYS A 144 4.19 -13.92 0.59
N GLU A 145 4.41 -12.72 1.12
CA GLU A 145 4.27 -12.46 2.57
C GLU A 145 2.82 -12.60 3.02
N MET A 146 1.86 -12.10 2.23
CA MET A 146 0.43 -12.27 2.51
C MET A 146 0.02 -13.74 2.52
N ASP A 147 0.49 -14.52 1.54
CA ASP A 147 0.21 -15.94 1.45
C ASP A 147 0.83 -16.71 2.64
N GLN A 148 2.07 -16.35 3.05
CA GLN A 148 2.73 -16.94 4.20
C GLN A 148 1.99 -16.64 5.50
N GLU A 149 1.59 -15.40 5.73
CA GLU A 149 0.83 -14.99 6.92
C GLU A 149 -0.54 -15.69 6.97
N SER A 150 -1.22 -15.77 5.82
CA SER A 150 -2.46 -16.55 5.71
C SER A 150 -2.23 -18.01 6.06
N GLN A 151 -1.17 -18.64 5.54
CA GLN A 151 -0.83 -20.02 5.86
C GLN A 151 -0.51 -20.22 7.34
N GLU A 152 0.19 -19.25 7.95
CA GLU A 152 0.52 -19.29 9.38
C GLU A 152 -0.71 -19.21 10.27
N SER A 153 -1.69 -18.38 9.92
CA SER A 153 -2.94 -18.24 10.69
C SER A 153 -3.76 -19.53 10.76
N TRP A 154 -3.53 -20.47 9.83
CA TRP A 154 -4.23 -21.74 9.78
C TRP A 154 -3.44 -22.92 10.40
N LYS A 155 -2.22 -22.68 10.95
CA LYS A 155 -1.40 -23.76 11.51
C LYS A 155 -1.99 -24.33 12.81
N ASP A 156 -2.64 -23.48 13.60
CA ASP A 156 -3.11 -23.81 14.96
C ASP A 156 -4.45 -24.55 14.98
N ILE A 157 -5.13 -24.68 13.84
CA ILE A 157 -6.37 -25.45 13.71
C ILE A 157 -6.18 -26.70 12.85
N SER A 158 -6.90 -27.77 13.20
CA SER A 158 -6.88 -29.01 12.44
C SER A 158 -7.43 -28.83 11.03
N ILE A 159 -7.12 -29.75 10.14
CA ILE A 159 -7.66 -29.72 8.77
C ILE A 159 -9.17 -29.95 8.79
N GLU A 160 -9.69 -30.77 9.70
CA GLU A 160 -11.11 -31.02 9.88
C GLU A 160 -11.86 -29.76 10.30
N GLU A 161 -11.33 -29.05 11.30
CA GLU A 161 -11.92 -27.78 11.76
C GLU A 161 -11.91 -26.74 10.65
N HIS A 162 -10.82 -26.63 9.89
CA HIS A 162 -10.73 -25.73 8.75
C HIS A 162 -11.73 -26.12 7.65
N MET A 163 -11.89 -27.42 7.36
CA MET A 163 -12.92 -27.91 6.43
C MET A 163 -14.33 -27.54 6.91
N ALA A 164 -14.61 -27.74 8.20
CA ALA A 164 -15.92 -27.45 8.80
C ALA A 164 -16.30 -25.97 8.68
N ILE A 165 -15.35 -25.04 8.73
CA ILE A 165 -15.60 -23.60 8.52
C ILE A 165 -16.24 -23.35 7.15
N TYR A 166 -15.74 -23.98 6.09
CA TYR A 166 -16.27 -23.81 4.75
C TYR A 166 -17.55 -24.63 4.51
N GLU A 167 -17.62 -25.85 5.04
CA GLU A 167 -18.80 -26.70 4.93
C GLU A 167 -20.02 -26.07 5.65
N ASN A 168 -19.81 -25.42 6.80
CA ASN A 168 -20.85 -24.69 7.53
C ASN A 168 -21.36 -23.43 6.77
N GLN A 169 -20.58 -22.92 5.84
CA GLN A 169 -21.00 -21.85 4.91
C GLN A 169 -21.76 -22.38 3.68
N GLY A 170 -22.05 -23.69 3.65
CA GLY A 170 -22.76 -24.32 2.54
C GLY A 170 -21.91 -24.69 1.34
N ILE A 171 -20.57 -24.61 1.48
CA ILE A 171 -19.63 -24.97 0.41
C ILE A 171 -19.49 -26.49 0.33
N ALA A 172 -19.67 -27.04 -0.87
CA ALA A 172 -19.54 -28.47 -1.09
C ALA A 172 -18.13 -28.98 -0.72
N ARG A 173 -18.03 -30.14 -0.06
CA ARG A 173 -16.79 -30.76 0.46
C ARG A 173 -15.62 -30.75 -0.55
N LYS A 174 -15.90 -31.02 -1.82
CA LYS A 174 -14.87 -31.01 -2.88
C LYS A 174 -14.27 -29.61 -3.11
N GLU A 175 -15.08 -28.58 -2.98
CA GLU A 175 -14.66 -27.19 -3.14
C GLU A 175 -14.00 -26.66 -1.86
N ALA A 176 -14.54 -27.01 -0.70
CA ALA A 176 -13.93 -26.73 0.60
C ALA A 176 -12.48 -27.28 0.68
N MET A 177 -12.23 -28.51 0.22
CA MET A 177 -10.87 -29.06 0.12
C MET A 177 -9.92 -28.23 -0.75
N LYS A 178 -10.40 -27.61 -1.83
CA LYS A 178 -9.56 -26.73 -2.67
C LYS A 178 -9.23 -25.41 -1.94
N MET A 179 -10.22 -24.86 -1.23
CA MET A 179 -10.06 -23.63 -0.48
C MET A 179 -9.06 -23.86 0.67
N VAL A 180 -9.25 -24.89 1.48
CA VAL A 180 -8.33 -25.27 2.56
C VAL A 180 -6.92 -25.54 2.03
N ALA A 181 -6.78 -26.22 0.89
CA ALA A 181 -5.47 -26.45 0.26
C ALA A 181 -4.78 -25.13 -0.13
N LYS A 182 -5.54 -24.21 -0.72
CA LYS A 182 -5.04 -22.87 -1.09
C LYS A 182 -4.60 -22.08 0.14
N ASP A 183 -5.44 -22.02 1.17
CA ASP A 183 -5.18 -21.25 2.38
C ASP A 183 -3.97 -21.76 3.17
N ARG A 184 -3.74 -23.08 3.15
CA ARG A 184 -2.58 -23.74 3.80
C ARG A 184 -1.35 -23.84 2.90
N GLY A 185 -1.44 -23.41 1.63
CA GLY A 185 -0.33 -23.50 0.69
C GLY A 185 0.10 -24.93 0.34
N VAL A 186 -0.82 -25.90 0.44
CA VAL A 186 -0.59 -27.31 0.16
C VAL A 186 -1.44 -27.79 -1.03
N THR A 187 -1.20 -29.02 -1.50
CA THR A 187 -2.02 -29.56 -2.59
C THR A 187 -3.34 -30.12 -2.06
N LYS A 188 -4.37 -30.15 -2.91
CA LYS A 188 -5.63 -30.81 -2.56
C LYS A 188 -5.44 -32.29 -2.21
N ARG A 189 -4.43 -32.93 -2.78
CA ARG A 189 -4.08 -34.33 -2.49
C ARG A 189 -3.60 -34.49 -1.04
N ASP A 190 -2.80 -33.52 -0.54
CA ASP A 190 -2.31 -33.54 0.83
C ASP A 190 -3.46 -33.43 1.83
N ILE A 191 -4.44 -32.52 1.54
CA ILE A 191 -5.64 -32.39 2.36
C ILE A 191 -6.44 -33.69 2.37
N TYR A 192 -6.63 -34.30 1.20
CA TYR A 192 -7.36 -35.57 1.08
C TYR A 192 -6.69 -36.68 1.88
N GLN A 193 -5.36 -36.83 1.78
CA GLN A 193 -4.58 -37.81 2.53
C GLN A 193 -4.69 -37.60 4.03
N ALA A 194 -4.54 -36.35 4.51
CA ALA A 194 -4.66 -36.02 5.93
C ALA A 194 -6.04 -36.40 6.51
N LEU A 195 -7.11 -36.16 5.75
CA LEU A 195 -8.48 -36.54 6.14
C LEU A 195 -8.75 -38.07 6.12
N LEU A 196 -7.90 -38.84 5.44
CA LEU A 196 -8.02 -40.32 5.41
C LEU A 196 -7.27 -40.97 6.58
N VAL A 197 -6.15 -40.40 7.01
CA VAL A 197 -5.28 -40.97 8.06
C VAL A 197 -5.92 -40.85 9.45
N GLN A 198 -6.89 -39.97 9.64
CA GLN A 198 -7.58 -39.76 10.91
C GLN A 198 -8.91 -40.53 11.04
N LYS A 199 -9.22 -41.40 10.11
CA LYS A 199 -10.29 -42.41 10.20
C LYS A 199 -9.72 -43.77 10.59
#